data_92e6e37365b2d4e8c61a04998148fe64
#
_entry.id   92e6e37365b2d4e8c61a04998148fe64
#
_cell.length_a   1.000
_cell.length_b   1.000
_cell.length_c   1.000
_cell.angle_alpha   90.00
_cell.angle_beta   90.00
_cell.angle_gamma   90.00
#
_symmetry.space_group_name_H-M   'P 1'
#
loop_
_entity.id
_entity.type
_entity.pdbx_description
1 polymer ?
#
loop_
_entity_poly.entity_id
_entity_poly.type
_entity_poly.pdbx_seq_one_letter_code
_entity_poly.pdbx_strand_id
1 'polypeptide(L)'
;MKYLHHNEIDFKKWDATIAEYGNIYAHSWYLDIVHPGWEALVEDDYQSVMPLTSGKKFGVNYLFQPYFVQQLGVFSKSPMTTEKMKSFLEAIPSKFRFAEIRLNESNALDNTVEGIDYHKNVLLDLNQDYNTIRSNYHANTKRNLAKAESNNLQLVDTVIPYHVVALFTDNRGAMLNKWGDAEYARLTALTKAAIKRNAAFILGVTEKGVGQLLCAAIFMKTKDRITFLFSGLTENGKQRQAMTFLLDKVIQQHANQPITFDFEGSDDDNLARFYLGFGGQEVNYQGYSFNRLSPLANALLKVWKKRK
;
A
#
# COMPACT_ATOMS: atom_id res chain seq x y z
N MET A 1 -20.95 13.40 13.34
CA MET A 1 -20.09 12.19 13.34
C MET A 1 -20.85 10.99 13.86
N LYS A 2 -20.89 9.88 13.11
CA LYS A 2 -21.51 8.61 13.51
C LYS A 2 -20.45 7.52 13.50
N TYR A 3 -20.45 6.69 14.53
CA TYR A 3 -19.71 5.44 14.53
C TYR A 3 -20.64 4.32 14.07
N LEU A 4 -20.18 3.52 13.10
CA LEU A 4 -20.97 2.44 12.49
C LEU A 4 -20.20 1.11 12.59
N HIS A 5 -20.90 0.06 12.97
CA HIS A 5 -20.43 -1.31 12.78
C HIS A 5 -20.55 -1.71 11.32
N HIS A 6 -19.81 -2.74 10.91
CA HIS A 6 -19.73 -3.20 9.53
C HIS A 6 -21.10 -3.40 8.85
N ASN A 7 -22.05 -4.01 9.55
CA ASN A 7 -23.39 -4.28 9.04
C ASN A 7 -24.31 -3.05 8.98
N GLU A 8 -23.87 -1.91 9.51
CA GLU A 8 -24.61 -0.64 9.49
C GLU A 8 -24.11 0.30 8.38
N ILE A 9 -22.98 -0.06 7.72
CA ILE A 9 -22.37 0.77 6.69
C ILE A 9 -23.17 0.64 5.39
N ASP A 10 -23.58 1.79 4.83
CA ASP A 10 -24.10 1.88 3.46
C ASP A 10 -22.90 1.84 2.48
N PHE A 11 -22.56 0.65 2.01
CA PHE A 11 -21.41 0.44 1.11
C PHE A 11 -21.55 1.20 -0.21
N LYS A 12 -22.75 1.46 -0.68
CA LYS A 12 -22.95 2.25 -1.92
C LYS A 12 -22.53 3.70 -1.71
N LYS A 13 -22.93 4.31 -0.60
CA LYS A 13 -22.50 5.69 -0.25
C LYS A 13 -21.02 5.74 0.09
N TRP A 14 -20.53 4.74 0.83
CA TRP A 14 -19.10 4.60 1.15
C TRP A 14 -18.25 4.58 -0.10
N ASP A 15 -18.49 3.63 -1.00
CA ASP A 15 -17.69 3.45 -2.21
C ASP A 15 -17.83 4.62 -3.18
N ALA A 16 -18.97 5.33 -3.20
CA ALA A 16 -19.12 6.57 -3.97
C ALA A 16 -18.15 7.67 -3.48
N THR A 17 -17.97 7.80 -2.16
CA THR A 17 -17.01 8.75 -1.60
C THR A 17 -15.57 8.31 -1.85
N ILE A 18 -15.28 7.02 -1.66
CA ILE A 18 -13.93 6.49 -1.88
C ILE A 18 -13.51 6.52 -3.36
N ALA A 19 -14.41 6.27 -4.29
CA ALA A 19 -14.12 6.30 -5.72
C ALA A 19 -13.68 7.68 -6.21
N GLU A 20 -14.11 8.74 -5.55
CA GLU A 20 -13.80 10.12 -5.96
C GLU A 20 -12.67 10.75 -5.12
N TYR A 21 -12.64 10.49 -3.82
CA TYR A 21 -11.76 11.16 -2.85
C TYR A 21 -10.84 10.21 -2.09
N GLY A 22 -10.93 8.92 -2.36
CA GLY A 22 -10.18 7.90 -1.63
C GLY A 22 -8.99 7.32 -2.39
N ASN A 23 -8.44 6.26 -1.83
CA ASN A 23 -7.41 5.44 -2.44
C ASN A 23 -7.91 3.99 -2.59
N ILE A 24 -7.13 3.16 -3.26
CA ILE A 24 -7.49 1.76 -3.53
C ILE A 24 -7.78 0.95 -2.26
N TYR A 25 -7.08 1.24 -1.16
CA TYR A 25 -7.16 0.50 0.09
C TYR A 25 -8.48 0.69 0.84
N ALA A 26 -9.15 1.84 0.65
CA ALA A 26 -10.34 2.21 1.39
C ALA A 26 -11.65 1.75 0.74
N HIS A 27 -11.61 1.16 -0.45
CA HIS A 27 -12.81 0.56 -1.04
C HIS A 27 -13.36 -0.55 -0.14
N SER A 28 -14.68 -0.62 -0.01
CA SER A 28 -15.35 -1.61 0.85
C SER A 28 -14.93 -3.04 0.52
N TRP A 29 -14.91 -3.41 -0.77
CA TRP A 29 -14.49 -4.74 -1.21
C TRP A 29 -13.04 -5.06 -0.87
N TYR A 30 -12.15 -4.05 -0.83
CA TYR A 30 -10.74 -4.21 -0.46
C TYR A 30 -10.62 -4.48 1.04
N LEU A 31 -11.27 -3.63 1.84
CA LEU A 31 -11.30 -3.74 3.30
C LEU A 31 -11.93 -5.06 3.75
N ASP A 32 -13.01 -5.51 3.10
CA ASP A 32 -13.66 -6.79 3.40
C ASP A 32 -12.73 -8.00 3.23
N ILE A 33 -11.75 -7.90 2.33
CA ILE A 33 -10.77 -8.97 2.11
C ILE A 33 -9.60 -8.86 3.10
N VAL A 34 -9.04 -7.66 3.27
CA VAL A 34 -7.85 -7.49 4.12
C VAL A 34 -8.19 -7.49 5.60
N HIS A 35 -9.39 -7.04 5.97
CA HIS A 35 -9.86 -6.96 7.36
C HIS A 35 -11.39 -7.10 7.46
N PRO A 36 -11.95 -8.32 7.32
CA PRO A 36 -13.39 -8.54 7.45
C PRO A 36 -13.96 -7.99 8.78
N GLY A 37 -15.11 -7.33 8.69
CA GLY A 37 -15.77 -6.77 9.88
C GLY A 37 -15.19 -5.43 10.36
N TRP A 38 -14.44 -4.72 9.50
CA TRP A 38 -14.00 -3.36 9.76
C TRP A 38 -15.20 -2.44 10.10
N GLU A 39 -14.93 -1.41 10.89
CA GLU A 39 -15.92 -0.45 11.37
C GLU A 39 -15.63 0.93 10.77
N ALA A 40 -16.51 1.91 10.97
CA ALA A 40 -16.35 3.22 10.36
C ALA A 40 -16.75 4.38 11.25
N LEU A 41 -16.10 5.53 11.02
CA LEU A 41 -16.63 6.84 11.37
C LEU A 41 -17.15 7.50 10.09
N VAL A 42 -18.35 8.06 10.16
CA VAL A 42 -19.04 8.71 9.05
C VAL A 42 -19.57 10.07 9.49
N GLU A 43 -19.30 11.09 8.68
CA GLU A 43 -19.78 12.45 8.88
C GLU A 43 -20.75 12.83 7.75
N ASP A 44 -21.83 13.55 8.10
CA ASP A 44 -22.77 14.21 7.19
C ASP A 44 -23.19 13.36 5.98
N ASP A 45 -23.79 12.19 6.26
CA ASP A 45 -24.26 11.25 5.24
C ASP A 45 -23.17 10.88 4.21
N TYR A 46 -22.01 10.43 4.72
CA TYR A 46 -20.84 10.01 3.93
C TYR A 46 -20.11 11.14 3.16
N GLN A 47 -20.26 12.40 3.60
CA GLN A 47 -19.42 13.48 3.08
C GLN A 47 -17.94 13.28 3.44
N SER A 48 -17.70 12.70 4.63
CA SER A 48 -16.38 12.29 5.07
C SER A 48 -16.48 10.96 5.79
N VAL A 49 -15.49 10.10 5.55
CA VAL A 49 -15.48 8.73 6.08
C VAL A 49 -14.08 8.34 6.55
N MET A 50 -14.01 7.53 7.59
CA MET A 50 -12.76 6.96 8.10
C MET A 50 -12.95 5.49 8.45
N PRO A 51 -12.26 4.54 7.80
CA PRO A 51 -12.32 3.14 8.18
C PRO A 51 -11.57 2.89 9.49
N LEU A 52 -12.13 2.05 10.35
CA LEU A 52 -11.53 1.61 11.60
C LEU A 52 -11.25 0.11 11.53
N THR A 53 -10.00 -0.22 11.27
CA THR A 53 -9.53 -1.61 11.23
C THR A 53 -9.11 -2.03 12.62
N SER A 54 -9.89 -2.88 13.26
CA SER A 54 -9.77 -3.18 14.68
C SER A 54 -9.40 -4.63 14.98
N GLY A 55 -8.69 -4.85 16.05
CA GLY A 55 -8.40 -6.17 16.60
C GLY A 55 -8.71 -6.25 18.09
N LYS A 56 -8.74 -7.48 18.62
CA LYS A 56 -8.86 -7.72 20.06
C LYS A 56 -7.78 -8.68 20.52
N LYS A 57 -7.02 -8.28 21.54
CA LYS A 57 -5.99 -9.12 22.13
C LYS A 57 -5.94 -8.95 23.64
N PHE A 58 -5.87 -10.05 24.38
CA PHE A 58 -5.92 -10.05 25.85
C PHE A 58 -7.08 -9.21 26.43
N GLY A 59 -8.25 -9.26 25.78
CA GLY A 59 -9.41 -8.48 26.17
C GLY A 59 -9.41 -6.99 25.76
N VAL A 60 -8.32 -6.49 25.17
CA VAL A 60 -8.16 -5.09 24.76
C VAL A 60 -8.50 -4.94 23.27
N ASN A 61 -9.39 -4.01 22.95
CA ASN A 61 -9.63 -3.60 21.57
C ASN A 61 -8.60 -2.55 21.16
N TYR A 62 -8.09 -2.67 19.93
CA TYR A 62 -7.10 -1.76 19.38
C TYR A 62 -7.33 -1.53 17.88
N LEU A 63 -6.83 -0.42 17.36
CA LEU A 63 -6.78 -0.13 15.93
C LEU A 63 -5.38 -0.42 15.40
N PHE A 64 -5.28 -0.94 14.19
CA PHE A 64 -4.01 -1.27 13.55
C PHE A 64 -4.09 -1.15 12.04
N GLN A 65 -2.93 -1.08 11.38
CA GLN A 65 -2.84 -1.09 9.92
C GLN A 65 -2.82 -2.53 9.40
N PRO A 66 -3.80 -2.96 8.59
CA PRO A 66 -3.81 -4.30 8.00
C PRO A 66 -2.66 -4.52 7.03
N TYR A 67 -2.26 -5.76 6.81
CA TYR A 67 -1.35 -6.11 5.72
C TYR A 67 -1.95 -5.72 4.37
N PHE A 68 -1.09 -5.33 3.43
CA PHE A 68 -1.46 -4.87 2.08
C PHE A 68 -2.28 -3.58 2.05
N VAL A 69 -2.16 -2.79 3.09
CA VAL A 69 -2.79 -1.46 3.22
C VAL A 69 -1.72 -0.49 3.68
N GLN A 70 -1.30 0.43 2.81
CA GLN A 70 -0.30 1.42 3.21
C GLN A 70 -0.94 2.59 3.97
N GLN A 71 -2.02 3.16 3.46
CA GLN A 71 -2.60 4.40 3.95
C GLN A 71 -4.12 4.31 4.05
N LEU A 72 -4.66 4.74 5.18
CA LEU A 72 -6.09 4.93 5.43
C LEU A 72 -6.33 6.35 5.95
N GLY A 73 -7.02 6.51 7.07
CA GLY A 73 -7.38 7.80 7.65
C GLY A 73 -8.71 8.32 7.14
N VAL A 74 -8.86 9.62 7.01
CA VAL A 74 -10.10 10.28 6.62
C VAL A 74 -10.10 10.58 5.12
N PHE A 75 -11.17 10.22 4.44
CA PHE A 75 -11.47 10.56 3.05
C PHE A 75 -12.67 11.48 3.02
N SER A 76 -12.59 12.60 2.30
CA SER A 76 -13.57 13.68 2.42
C SER A 76 -13.82 14.40 1.10
N LYS A 77 -15.10 14.70 0.82
CA LYS A 77 -15.51 15.56 -0.30
C LYS A 77 -15.16 17.04 -0.09
N SER A 78 -14.96 17.45 1.16
CA SER A 78 -14.49 18.80 1.48
C SER A 78 -12.99 18.77 1.80
N PRO A 79 -12.29 19.90 1.65
CA PRO A 79 -10.87 20.00 1.99
C PRO A 79 -10.61 19.53 3.43
N MET A 80 -9.54 18.75 3.59
CA MET A 80 -9.09 18.31 4.90
C MET A 80 -8.41 19.47 5.63
N THR A 81 -8.84 19.72 6.87
CA THR A 81 -8.16 20.65 7.79
C THR A 81 -7.71 19.88 9.02
N THR A 82 -6.77 20.45 9.75
CA THR A 82 -6.30 19.88 11.02
C THR A 82 -7.44 19.71 12.02
N GLU A 83 -8.37 20.69 12.11
CA GLU A 83 -9.53 20.64 13.02
C GLU A 83 -10.46 19.49 12.64
N LYS A 84 -10.71 19.31 11.34
CA LYS A 84 -11.52 18.19 10.85
C LYS A 84 -10.86 16.86 11.16
N MET A 85 -9.57 16.74 10.94
CA MET A 85 -8.82 15.55 11.28
C MET A 85 -8.87 15.26 12.79
N LYS A 86 -8.65 16.27 13.63
CA LYS A 86 -8.77 16.15 15.09
C LYS A 86 -10.16 15.67 15.51
N SER A 87 -11.24 16.20 14.91
CA SER A 87 -12.60 15.77 15.23
C SER A 87 -12.84 14.29 14.94
N PHE A 88 -12.26 13.74 13.87
CA PHE A 88 -12.31 12.30 13.58
C PHE A 88 -11.52 11.48 14.60
N LEU A 89 -10.33 11.93 15.00
CA LEU A 89 -9.52 11.22 15.99
C LEU A 89 -10.19 11.20 17.37
N GLU A 90 -10.83 12.29 17.77
CA GLU A 90 -11.60 12.40 19.01
C GLU A 90 -12.85 11.53 18.99
N ALA A 91 -13.48 11.36 17.82
CA ALA A 91 -14.65 10.51 17.64
C ALA A 91 -14.33 9.00 17.66
N ILE A 92 -13.05 8.59 17.68
CA ILE A 92 -12.67 7.18 17.83
C ILE A 92 -13.22 6.65 19.16
N PRO A 93 -14.07 5.60 19.13
CA PRO A 93 -14.73 5.07 20.33
C PRO A 93 -13.73 4.72 21.44
N SER A 94 -14.07 5.08 22.68
CA SER A 94 -13.24 4.85 23.87
C SER A 94 -12.98 3.37 24.19
N LYS A 95 -13.73 2.45 23.58
CA LYS A 95 -13.47 1.01 23.63
C LYS A 95 -12.09 0.65 23.05
N PHE A 96 -11.58 1.43 22.09
CA PHE A 96 -10.24 1.26 21.54
C PHE A 96 -9.23 1.91 22.50
N ARG A 97 -8.42 1.07 23.12
CA ARG A 97 -7.47 1.47 24.16
C ARG A 97 -6.06 1.71 23.62
N PHE A 98 -5.81 1.30 22.38
CA PHE A 98 -4.54 1.45 21.68
C PHE A 98 -4.81 1.62 20.19
N ALA A 99 -4.01 2.44 19.51
CA ALA A 99 -4.01 2.57 18.06
C ALA A 99 -2.59 2.76 17.52
N GLU A 100 -2.34 2.15 16.38
CA GLU A 100 -1.21 2.44 15.47
C GLU A 100 -1.78 2.36 14.05
N ILE A 101 -2.08 3.51 13.45
CA ILE A 101 -2.69 3.62 12.12
C ILE A 101 -1.88 4.57 11.25
N ARG A 102 -1.93 4.37 9.94
CA ARG A 102 -1.30 5.23 8.95
C ARG A 102 -2.36 6.05 8.23
N LEU A 103 -2.17 7.35 8.22
CA LEU A 103 -3.06 8.29 7.58
C LEU A 103 -2.69 8.40 6.09
N ASN A 104 -3.60 8.88 5.26
CA ASN A 104 -3.28 9.16 3.87
C ASN A 104 -2.59 10.52 3.70
N GLU A 105 -1.98 10.73 2.56
CA GLU A 105 -1.19 11.93 2.24
C GLU A 105 -1.98 13.26 2.30
N SER A 106 -3.32 13.20 2.25
CA SER A 106 -4.19 14.37 2.40
C SER A 106 -4.52 14.70 3.86
N ASN A 107 -4.17 13.82 4.79
CA ASN A 107 -4.47 13.99 6.21
C ASN A 107 -3.25 14.62 6.91
N ALA A 108 -3.32 15.89 7.21
CA ALA A 108 -2.26 16.61 7.93
C ALA A 108 -2.68 16.96 9.36
N LEU A 109 -1.87 16.57 10.32
CA LEU A 109 -1.95 16.95 11.72
C LEU A 109 -0.77 17.87 12.05
N ASP A 110 -1.02 18.87 12.87
CA ASP A 110 0.02 19.76 13.36
C ASP A 110 0.73 19.15 14.60
N ASN A 111 1.84 19.77 14.98
CA ASN A 111 2.67 19.33 16.12
C ASN A 111 1.99 19.46 17.49
N THR A 112 0.74 19.94 17.57
CA THR A 112 -0.04 19.97 18.82
C THR A 112 -0.71 18.64 19.12
N VAL A 113 -0.74 17.72 18.15
CA VAL A 113 -1.28 16.37 18.31
C VAL A 113 -0.15 15.44 18.71
N GLU A 114 -0.28 14.78 19.84
CA GLU A 114 0.68 13.78 20.29
C GLU A 114 0.51 12.46 19.52
N GLY A 115 1.59 11.70 19.40
CA GLY A 115 1.56 10.35 18.79
C GLY A 115 1.64 10.34 17.27
N ILE A 116 2.12 11.42 16.66
CA ILE A 116 2.41 11.49 15.23
C ILE A 116 3.81 10.91 14.97
N ASP A 117 3.91 10.09 13.92
CA ASP A 117 5.15 9.69 13.28
C ASP A 117 5.06 9.93 11.77
N TYR A 118 6.19 9.83 11.07
CA TYR A 118 6.27 10.11 9.63
C TYR A 118 6.81 8.91 8.89
N HIS A 119 6.19 8.64 7.75
CA HIS A 119 6.55 7.56 6.84
C HIS A 119 6.82 8.11 5.46
N LYS A 120 7.65 7.41 4.71
CA LYS A 120 8.04 7.79 3.36
C LYS A 120 7.23 7.03 2.31
N ASN A 121 6.82 7.75 1.27
CA ASN A 121 6.33 7.18 0.03
C ASN A 121 7.15 7.74 -1.15
N VAL A 122 7.13 7.10 -2.30
CA VAL A 122 7.76 7.59 -3.52
C VAL A 122 6.73 7.59 -4.63
N LEU A 123 6.49 8.76 -5.20
CA LEU A 123 5.53 8.97 -6.28
C LEU A 123 6.24 9.45 -7.55
N LEU A 124 5.79 8.98 -8.71
CA LEU A 124 6.28 9.42 -10.02
C LEU A 124 5.10 9.86 -10.89
N ASP A 125 5.15 11.10 -11.35
CA ASP A 125 4.17 11.63 -12.31
C ASP A 125 4.43 11.05 -13.70
N LEU A 126 3.44 10.33 -14.24
CA LEU A 126 3.48 9.74 -15.58
C LEU A 126 2.83 10.66 -16.65
N ASN A 127 2.33 11.83 -16.29
CA ASN A 127 1.78 12.82 -17.22
C ASN A 127 2.91 13.57 -17.97
N GLN A 128 3.88 12.82 -18.44
CA GLN A 128 5.04 13.28 -19.18
C GLN A 128 5.40 12.23 -20.24
N ASP A 129 6.06 12.64 -21.31
CA ASP A 129 6.57 11.67 -22.27
C ASP A 129 7.67 10.77 -21.64
N TYR A 130 7.77 9.55 -22.15
CA TYR A 130 8.66 8.56 -21.56
C TYR A 130 10.14 8.98 -21.62
N ASN A 131 10.59 9.70 -22.66
CA ASN A 131 11.98 10.12 -22.76
C ASN A 131 12.30 11.16 -21.67
N THR A 132 11.37 12.06 -21.39
CA THR A 132 11.47 13.02 -20.28
C THR A 132 11.57 12.29 -18.95
N ILE A 133 10.67 11.34 -18.68
CA ILE A 133 10.72 10.53 -17.45
C ILE A 133 12.05 9.79 -17.35
N ARG A 134 12.47 9.09 -18.40
CA ARG A 134 13.74 8.34 -18.43
C ARG A 134 14.97 9.24 -18.27
N SER A 135 14.92 10.47 -18.77
CA SER A 135 16.03 11.42 -18.60
C SER A 135 16.29 11.75 -17.13
N ASN A 136 15.24 11.72 -16.28
CA ASN A 136 15.31 11.97 -14.86
C ASN A 136 15.74 10.75 -14.02
N TYR A 137 15.88 9.56 -14.63
CA TYR A 137 16.43 8.40 -13.92
C TYR A 137 17.83 8.67 -13.40
N HIS A 138 18.13 8.22 -12.21
CA HIS A 138 19.47 8.29 -11.64
C HIS A 138 20.45 7.46 -12.46
N ALA A 139 21.73 7.85 -12.47
CA ALA A 139 22.78 7.19 -13.23
C ALA A 139 22.86 5.67 -12.95
N ASN A 140 22.64 5.25 -11.70
CA ASN A 140 22.60 3.84 -11.34
C ASN A 140 21.44 3.08 -12.00
N THR A 141 20.25 3.68 -12.02
CA THR A 141 19.06 3.09 -12.66
C THR A 141 19.24 2.99 -14.17
N LYS A 142 19.80 4.03 -14.82
CA LYS A 142 20.13 4.01 -16.25
C LYS A 142 21.12 2.88 -16.59
N ARG A 143 22.17 2.70 -15.76
CA ARG A 143 23.15 1.62 -15.94
C ARG A 143 22.52 0.23 -15.75
N ASN A 144 21.68 0.08 -14.72
CA ASN A 144 20.97 -1.17 -14.45
C ASN A 144 19.98 -1.52 -15.56
N LEU A 145 19.27 -0.52 -16.09
CA LEU A 145 18.37 -0.69 -17.22
C LEU A 145 19.12 -1.10 -18.49
N ALA A 146 20.24 -0.46 -18.82
CA ALA A 146 21.08 -0.86 -19.96
C ALA A 146 21.56 -2.32 -19.81
N LYS A 147 21.94 -2.73 -18.59
CA LYS A 147 22.27 -4.13 -18.30
C LYS A 147 21.06 -5.05 -18.49
N ALA A 148 19.88 -4.66 -18.03
CA ALA A 148 18.66 -5.43 -18.23
C ALA A 148 18.30 -5.59 -19.71
N GLU A 149 18.40 -4.51 -20.49
CA GLU A 149 18.15 -4.51 -21.94
C GLU A 149 19.09 -5.47 -22.69
N SER A 150 20.35 -5.62 -22.23
CA SER A 150 21.31 -6.58 -22.81
C SER A 150 21.06 -8.04 -22.41
N ASN A 151 20.20 -8.32 -21.42
CA ASN A 151 19.95 -9.67 -20.92
C ASN A 151 18.81 -10.42 -21.63
N ASN A 152 18.38 -9.96 -22.81
CA ASN A 152 17.32 -10.61 -23.60
C ASN A 152 16.01 -10.87 -22.80
N LEU A 153 15.61 -9.90 -21.96
CA LEU A 153 14.40 -10.00 -21.14
C LEU A 153 13.14 -9.68 -21.93
N GLN A 154 12.01 -10.25 -21.48
CA GLN A 154 10.69 -9.92 -22.01
C GLN A 154 9.65 -9.85 -20.89
N LEU A 155 8.66 -8.96 -21.07
CA LEU A 155 7.46 -8.95 -20.25
C LEU A 155 6.56 -10.13 -20.60
N VAL A 156 5.87 -10.64 -19.56
CA VAL A 156 4.80 -11.63 -19.70
C VAL A 156 3.63 -11.22 -18.81
N ASP A 157 2.42 -11.37 -19.29
CA ASP A 157 1.14 -11.09 -18.61
C ASP A 157 0.36 -12.35 -18.19
N THR A 158 0.90 -13.52 -18.51
CA THR A 158 0.31 -14.84 -18.16
C THR A 158 0.57 -15.24 -16.71
N VAL A 159 1.06 -14.32 -15.88
CA VAL A 159 1.41 -14.54 -14.47
C VAL A 159 0.14 -14.50 -13.61
N ILE A 160 -0.01 -15.48 -12.73
CA ILE A 160 -1.10 -15.53 -11.75
C ILE A 160 -0.60 -15.16 -10.35
N PRO A 161 -1.48 -14.76 -9.41
CA PRO A 161 -1.06 -14.34 -8.06
C PRO A 161 -0.17 -15.34 -7.33
N TYR A 162 -0.42 -16.63 -7.52
CA TYR A 162 0.39 -17.71 -6.93
C TYR A 162 1.87 -17.61 -7.32
N HIS A 163 2.17 -17.31 -8.58
CA HIS A 163 3.56 -17.20 -9.05
C HIS A 163 4.31 -16.06 -8.36
N VAL A 164 3.63 -14.91 -8.11
CA VAL A 164 4.24 -13.77 -7.40
C VAL A 164 4.55 -14.15 -5.95
N VAL A 165 3.60 -14.81 -5.29
CA VAL A 165 3.76 -15.30 -3.92
C VAL A 165 4.91 -16.30 -3.84
N ALA A 166 4.97 -17.29 -4.73
CA ALA A 166 6.03 -18.30 -4.77
C ALA A 166 7.41 -17.65 -4.92
N LEU A 167 7.57 -16.74 -5.88
CA LEU A 167 8.82 -15.99 -6.06
C LEU A 167 9.24 -15.20 -4.81
N PHE A 168 8.28 -14.66 -4.07
CA PHE A 168 8.57 -13.94 -2.83
C PHE A 168 8.96 -14.91 -1.72
N THR A 169 8.20 -15.99 -1.49
CA THR A 169 8.45 -16.97 -0.41
C THR A 169 9.77 -17.69 -0.58
N ASP A 170 10.12 -18.05 -1.82
CA ASP A 170 11.37 -18.77 -2.12
C ASP A 170 12.63 -17.91 -1.91
N ASN A 171 12.46 -16.59 -1.76
CA ASN A 171 13.57 -15.65 -1.59
C ASN A 171 13.43 -14.82 -0.30
N ARG A 172 12.84 -13.63 -0.42
CA ARG A 172 12.77 -12.67 0.70
C ARG A 172 11.83 -13.12 1.81
N GLY A 173 10.75 -13.83 1.48
CA GLY A 173 9.76 -14.32 2.44
C GLY A 173 10.35 -15.30 3.44
N ALA A 174 11.24 -16.20 3.00
CA ALA A 174 11.95 -17.14 3.87
C ALA A 174 12.81 -16.44 4.93
N MET A 175 13.30 -15.25 4.65
CA MET A 175 14.14 -14.47 5.58
C MET A 175 13.32 -13.63 6.55
N LEU A 176 12.10 -13.22 6.18
CA LEU A 176 11.34 -12.25 6.96
C LEU A 176 10.51 -12.89 8.07
N ASN A 177 10.14 -14.18 7.98
CA ASN A 177 9.31 -14.93 8.94
C ASN A 177 8.07 -14.17 9.48
N LYS A 178 7.60 -13.14 8.74
CA LYS A 178 6.56 -12.22 9.20
C LYS A 178 5.17 -12.62 8.73
N TRP A 179 5.08 -13.36 7.62
CA TRP A 179 3.81 -13.73 6.99
C TRP A 179 3.69 -15.25 6.91
N GLY A 180 2.48 -15.74 7.18
CA GLY A 180 2.12 -17.14 7.03
C GLY A 180 1.18 -17.39 5.85
N ASP A 181 0.71 -18.61 5.73
CA ASP A 181 -0.20 -19.03 4.65
C ASP A 181 -1.48 -18.18 4.58
N ALA A 182 -1.97 -17.71 5.74
CA ALA A 182 -3.17 -16.87 5.81
C ALA A 182 -2.99 -15.51 5.12
N GLU A 183 -1.83 -14.87 5.28
CA GLU A 183 -1.51 -13.59 4.63
C GLU A 183 -1.33 -13.79 3.13
N TYR A 184 -0.67 -14.85 2.68
CA TYR A 184 -0.52 -15.17 1.27
C TYR A 184 -1.84 -15.56 0.59
N ALA A 185 -2.70 -16.30 1.28
CA ALA A 185 -4.05 -16.60 0.81
C ALA A 185 -4.88 -15.31 0.67
N ARG A 186 -4.76 -14.39 1.61
CA ARG A 186 -5.43 -13.07 1.58
C ARG A 186 -4.94 -12.22 0.41
N LEU A 187 -3.62 -12.13 0.18
CA LEU A 187 -3.06 -11.43 -0.98
C LEU A 187 -3.57 -12.02 -2.30
N THR A 188 -3.61 -13.35 -2.38
CA THR A 188 -4.13 -14.05 -3.56
C THR A 188 -5.62 -13.74 -3.79
N ALA A 189 -6.45 -13.77 -2.75
CA ALA A 189 -7.86 -13.44 -2.83
C ALA A 189 -8.08 -11.97 -3.23
N LEU A 190 -7.32 -11.06 -2.62
CA LEU A 190 -7.33 -9.63 -2.92
C LEU A 190 -7.00 -9.37 -4.40
N THR A 191 -5.92 -9.96 -4.88
CA THR A 191 -5.46 -9.77 -6.26
C THR A 191 -6.48 -10.31 -7.26
N LYS A 192 -7.05 -11.50 -7.03
CA LYS A 192 -8.13 -12.06 -7.87
C LYS A 192 -9.36 -11.17 -7.90
N ALA A 193 -9.77 -10.65 -6.74
CA ALA A 193 -10.93 -9.75 -6.63
C ALA A 193 -10.69 -8.41 -7.34
N ALA A 194 -9.47 -7.87 -7.26
CA ALA A 194 -9.06 -6.64 -7.93
C ALA A 194 -9.02 -6.81 -9.46
N ILE A 195 -8.43 -7.91 -9.97
CA ILE A 195 -8.40 -8.22 -11.41
C ILE A 195 -9.83 -8.33 -11.98
N LYS A 196 -10.73 -9.03 -11.28
CA LYS A 196 -12.14 -9.13 -11.70
C LYS A 196 -12.85 -7.77 -11.80
N ARG A 197 -12.36 -6.76 -11.08
CA ARG A 197 -12.87 -5.38 -11.07
C ARG A 197 -12.11 -4.42 -12.00
N ASN A 198 -11.15 -4.93 -12.78
CA ASN A 198 -10.20 -4.12 -13.56
C ASN A 198 -9.41 -3.11 -12.69
N ALA A 199 -9.25 -3.41 -11.40
CA ALA A 199 -8.53 -2.61 -10.41
C ALA A 199 -7.12 -3.15 -10.10
N ALA A 200 -6.66 -4.17 -10.83
CA ALA A 200 -5.29 -4.69 -10.75
C ALA A 200 -4.86 -5.39 -12.04
N PHE A 201 -3.55 -5.48 -12.21
CA PHE A 201 -2.90 -6.33 -13.21
C PHE A 201 -1.62 -6.94 -12.62
N ILE A 202 -1.14 -8.02 -13.25
CA ILE A 202 0.11 -8.68 -12.88
C ILE A 202 1.00 -8.72 -14.11
N LEU A 203 2.26 -8.38 -13.93
CA LEU A 203 3.30 -8.54 -14.95
C LEU A 203 4.47 -9.32 -14.39
N GLY A 204 5.08 -10.10 -15.24
CA GLY A 204 6.33 -10.79 -14.94
C GLY A 204 7.40 -10.53 -15.99
N VAL A 205 8.60 -10.97 -15.70
CA VAL A 205 9.74 -10.92 -16.61
C VAL A 205 10.34 -12.32 -16.70
N THR A 206 10.55 -12.75 -17.95
CA THR A 206 11.29 -13.98 -18.29
C THR A 206 12.46 -13.64 -19.21
N GLU A 207 13.37 -14.58 -19.37
CA GLU A 207 14.32 -14.55 -20.49
C GLU A 207 13.64 -15.12 -21.73
N LYS A 208 13.80 -14.46 -22.89
CA LYS A 208 13.25 -14.92 -24.17
C LYS A 208 13.72 -16.33 -24.48
N GLY A 209 12.77 -17.23 -24.81
CA GLY A 209 13.05 -18.61 -25.16
C GLY A 209 13.30 -19.56 -23.98
N VAL A 210 13.44 -19.06 -22.74
CA VAL A 210 13.69 -19.91 -21.57
C VAL A 210 12.42 -20.16 -20.76
N GLY A 211 11.50 -19.18 -20.72
CA GLY A 211 10.21 -19.29 -20.05
C GLY A 211 10.26 -19.23 -18.51
N GLN A 212 11.44 -19.30 -17.89
CA GLN A 212 11.58 -19.21 -16.44
C GLN A 212 11.30 -17.78 -15.96
N LEU A 213 10.42 -17.67 -14.99
CA LEU A 213 10.06 -16.39 -14.38
C LEU A 213 11.19 -15.87 -13.51
N LEU A 214 11.68 -14.66 -13.80
CA LEU A 214 12.78 -14.01 -13.09
C LEU A 214 12.28 -13.06 -12.00
N CYS A 215 11.20 -12.35 -12.27
CA CYS A 215 10.45 -11.56 -11.30
C CYS A 215 8.99 -11.42 -11.73
N ALA A 216 8.15 -11.05 -10.80
CA ALA A 216 6.76 -10.68 -11.08
C ALA A 216 6.24 -9.71 -10.04
N ALA A 217 5.25 -8.90 -10.41
CA ALA A 217 4.67 -7.91 -9.54
C ALA A 217 3.16 -7.75 -9.75
N ILE A 218 2.49 -7.42 -8.65
CA ILE A 218 1.07 -7.07 -8.58
C ILE A 218 0.97 -5.56 -8.51
N PHE A 219 0.21 -4.98 -9.43
CA PHE A 219 -0.09 -3.56 -9.47
C PHE A 219 -1.58 -3.36 -9.23
N MET A 220 -1.93 -2.49 -8.27
CA MET A 220 -3.29 -1.99 -8.13
C MET A 220 -3.47 -0.77 -9.02
N LYS A 221 -4.70 -0.56 -9.52
CA LYS A 221 -5.00 0.54 -10.43
C LYS A 221 -6.30 1.22 -10.04
N THR A 222 -6.25 2.54 -9.93
CA THR A 222 -7.40 3.44 -9.91
C THR A 222 -7.45 4.27 -11.20
N LYS A 223 -8.35 5.24 -11.30
CA LYS A 223 -8.45 6.17 -12.45
C LYS A 223 -7.19 7.02 -12.65
N ASP A 224 -6.47 7.31 -11.57
CA ASP A 224 -5.39 8.30 -11.49
C ASP A 224 -4.11 7.78 -10.83
N ARG A 225 -4.08 6.49 -10.40
CA ARG A 225 -2.91 5.94 -9.71
C ARG A 225 -2.68 4.48 -10.08
N ILE A 226 -1.41 4.11 -10.25
CA ILE A 226 -0.94 2.73 -10.30
C ILE A 226 -0.05 2.52 -9.08
N THR A 227 -0.42 1.59 -8.22
CA THR A 227 0.32 1.26 -7.00
C THR A 227 1.06 -0.06 -7.15
N PHE A 228 2.36 -0.06 -6.95
CA PHE A 228 3.22 -1.24 -6.94
C PHE A 228 3.08 -1.98 -5.61
N LEU A 229 2.02 -2.79 -5.49
CA LEU A 229 1.60 -3.37 -4.21
C LEU A 229 2.53 -4.46 -3.68
N PHE A 230 2.96 -5.38 -4.54
CA PHE A 230 3.69 -6.57 -4.10
C PHE A 230 4.50 -7.18 -5.23
N SER A 231 5.66 -7.76 -4.91
CA SER A 231 6.52 -8.37 -5.92
C SER A 231 7.34 -9.53 -5.37
N GLY A 232 7.72 -10.44 -6.28
CA GLY A 232 8.71 -11.49 -6.07
C GLY A 232 9.83 -11.40 -7.09
N LEU A 233 11.05 -11.74 -6.68
CA LEU A 233 12.26 -11.63 -7.50
C LEU A 233 13.21 -12.79 -7.17
N THR A 234 13.66 -13.54 -8.18
CA THR A 234 14.67 -14.58 -8.02
C THR A 234 16.08 -13.97 -7.90
N GLU A 235 17.04 -14.72 -7.38
CA GLU A 235 18.44 -14.27 -7.35
C GLU A 235 19.01 -14.06 -8.77
N ASN A 236 18.65 -14.95 -9.71
CA ASN A 236 19.00 -14.76 -11.14
C ASN A 236 18.34 -13.48 -11.72
N GLY A 237 17.08 -13.21 -11.37
CA GLY A 237 16.38 -11.99 -11.77
C GLY A 237 17.04 -10.74 -11.21
N LYS A 238 17.54 -10.78 -9.98
CA LYS A 238 18.28 -9.68 -9.35
C LYS A 238 19.60 -9.41 -10.11
N GLN A 239 20.37 -10.44 -10.42
CA GLN A 239 21.60 -10.32 -11.18
C GLN A 239 21.39 -9.74 -12.57
N ARG A 240 20.25 -10.06 -13.21
CA ARG A 240 19.87 -9.58 -14.54
C ARG A 240 19.10 -8.26 -14.56
N GLN A 241 18.88 -7.65 -13.40
CA GLN A 241 18.11 -6.41 -13.24
C GLN A 241 16.63 -6.52 -13.71
N ALA A 242 16.03 -7.69 -13.54
CA ALA A 242 14.68 -7.98 -14.04
C ALA A 242 13.60 -7.06 -13.44
N MET A 243 13.72 -6.67 -12.15
CA MET A 243 12.78 -5.74 -11.54
C MET A 243 12.93 -4.32 -12.09
N THR A 244 14.15 -3.87 -12.36
CA THR A 244 14.40 -2.59 -13.02
C THR A 244 13.76 -2.55 -14.41
N PHE A 245 13.89 -3.64 -15.18
CA PHE A 245 13.25 -3.79 -16.48
C PHE A 245 11.73 -3.76 -16.38
N LEU A 246 11.15 -4.52 -15.42
CA LEU A 246 9.71 -4.60 -15.24
C LEU A 246 9.10 -3.22 -14.93
N LEU A 247 9.66 -2.51 -13.95
CA LEU A 247 9.19 -1.19 -13.55
C LEU A 247 9.34 -0.16 -14.68
N ASP A 248 10.47 -0.16 -15.39
CA ASP A 248 10.66 0.70 -16.56
C ASP A 248 9.61 0.46 -17.64
N LYS A 249 9.28 -0.81 -17.93
CA LYS A 249 8.26 -1.15 -18.92
C LYS A 249 6.86 -0.73 -18.49
N VAL A 250 6.52 -0.83 -17.21
CA VAL A 250 5.24 -0.31 -16.69
C VAL A 250 5.19 1.21 -16.82
N ILE A 251 6.26 1.92 -16.45
CA ILE A 251 6.37 3.37 -16.61
C ILE A 251 6.21 3.76 -18.09
N GLN A 252 6.90 3.07 -18.99
CA GLN A 252 6.83 3.31 -20.44
C GLN A 252 5.42 3.13 -21.00
N GLN A 253 4.72 2.06 -20.58
CA GLN A 253 3.35 1.76 -21.03
C GLN A 253 2.31 2.79 -20.59
N HIS A 254 2.57 3.50 -19.50
CA HIS A 254 1.63 4.46 -18.91
C HIS A 254 2.10 5.91 -18.98
N ALA A 255 3.23 6.19 -19.63
CA ALA A 255 3.68 7.55 -19.91
C ALA A 255 2.64 8.31 -20.76
N ASN A 256 2.62 9.65 -20.69
CA ASN A 256 1.63 10.52 -21.31
C ASN A 256 0.18 10.33 -20.82
N GLN A 257 0.00 9.72 -19.65
CA GLN A 257 -1.31 9.58 -19.01
C GLN A 257 -1.35 10.38 -17.72
N PRO A 258 -2.49 10.98 -17.34
CA PRO A 258 -2.64 11.72 -16.09
C PRO A 258 -2.73 10.74 -14.88
N ILE A 259 -1.68 9.95 -14.70
CA ILE A 259 -1.58 8.88 -13.71
C ILE A 259 -0.31 9.10 -12.88
N THR A 260 -0.43 8.92 -11.57
CA THR A 260 0.70 8.82 -10.66
C THR A 260 1.09 7.35 -10.49
N PHE A 261 2.37 7.03 -10.66
CA PHE A 261 2.91 5.74 -10.26
C PHE A 261 3.38 5.82 -8.81
N ASP A 262 2.80 4.99 -7.97
CA ASP A 262 3.03 4.90 -6.53
C ASP A 262 3.86 3.64 -6.25
N PHE A 263 5.09 3.83 -5.81
CA PHE A 263 5.99 2.72 -5.46
C PHE A 263 5.67 2.10 -4.10
N GLU A 264 4.62 2.57 -3.41
CA GLU A 264 4.30 2.18 -2.03
C GLU A 264 5.47 2.39 -1.07
N GLY A 265 6.34 3.31 -1.36
CA GLY A 265 7.48 3.79 -0.60
C GLY A 265 8.09 2.85 0.42
N SER A 266 9.13 3.26 1.06
CA SER A 266 9.72 2.41 2.09
C SER A 266 10.45 3.23 3.13
N ASP A 267 10.25 2.86 4.39
CA ASP A 267 11.10 3.28 5.50
C ASP A 267 12.47 2.53 5.46
N ASP A 268 12.66 1.56 4.54
CA ASP A 268 13.96 0.95 4.23
C ASP A 268 14.69 1.85 3.22
N ASP A 269 15.78 2.47 3.64
CA ASP A 269 16.54 3.43 2.83
C ASP A 269 17.09 2.83 1.52
N ASN A 270 17.39 1.53 1.46
CA ASN A 270 17.86 0.89 0.24
C ASN A 270 16.73 0.75 -0.78
N LEU A 271 15.54 0.40 -0.31
CA LEU A 271 14.35 0.27 -1.14
C LEU A 271 13.86 1.65 -1.61
N ALA A 272 13.83 2.64 -0.71
CA ALA A 272 13.52 4.03 -1.07
C ALA A 272 14.47 4.56 -2.15
N ARG A 273 15.79 4.33 -1.98
CA ARG A 273 16.80 4.72 -2.99
C ARG A 273 16.58 4.05 -4.34
N PHE A 274 16.15 2.79 -4.35
CA PHE A 274 15.82 2.08 -5.59
C PHE A 274 14.65 2.74 -6.32
N TYR A 275 13.58 3.10 -5.61
CA TYR A 275 12.40 3.75 -6.18
C TYR A 275 12.69 5.19 -6.64
N LEU A 276 13.38 5.98 -5.83
CA LEU A 276 13.85 7.33 -6.20
C LEU A 276 14.72 7.30 -7.46
N GLY A 277 15.41 6.19 -7.69
CA GLY A 277 16.21 5.98 -8.89
C GLY A 277 15.45 6.11 -10.20
N PHE A 278 14.13 5.92 -10.21
CA PHE A 278 13.26 6.11 -11.38
C PHE A 278 12.79 7.58 -11.56
N GLY A 279 13.40 8.53 -10.86
CA GLY A 279 13.02 9.94 -10.94
C GLY A 279 11.77 10.29 -10.12
N GLY A 280 11.31 9.37 -9.27
CA GLY A 280 10.21 9.62 -8.34
C GLY A 280 10.59 10.66 -7.29
N GLN A 281 9.57 11.25 -6.68
CA GLN A 281 9.72 12.21 -5.59
C GLN A 281 9.31 11.56 -4.26
N GLU A 282 10.11 11.81 -3.23
CA GLU A 282 9.76 11.42 -1.87
C GLU A 282 8.64 12.32 -1.37
N VAL A 283 7.58 11.69 -0.87
CA VAL A 283 6.48 12.35 -0.18
C VAL A 283 6.31 11.71 1.19
N ASN A 284 5.99 12.54 2.19
CA ASN A 284 5.78 12.06 3.53
C ASN A 284 4.28 11.98 3.83
N TYR A 285 3.88 10.94 4.56
CA TYR A 285 2.55 10.83 5.15
C TYR A 285 2.67 10.51 6.63
N GLN A 286 1.62 10.80 7.40
CA GLN A 286 1.65 10.67 8.85
C GLN A 286 1.11 9.33 9.32
N GLY A 287 1.73 8.79 10.36
CA GLY A 287 1.12 7.82 11.25
C GLY A 287 0.52 8.53 12.46
N TYR A 288 -0.46 7.89 13.06
CA TYR A 288 -1.05 8.34 14.31
C TYR A 288 -1.17 7.17 15.28
N SER A 289 -0.72 7.40 16.51
CA SER A 289 -0.79 6.42 17.57
C SER A 289 -1.30 7.01 18.87
N PHE A 290 -2.04 6.22 19.63
CA PHE A 290 -2.34 6.53 21.03
C PHE A 290 -2.28 5.27 21.88
N ASN A 291 -2.01 5.47 23.18
CA ASN A 291 -1.93 4.39 24.15
C ASN A 291 -2.67 4.79 25.43
N ARG A 292 -3.87 4.23 25.61
CA ARG A 292 -4.73 4.41 26.77
C ARG A 292 -4.83 3.13 27.62
N LEU A 293 -3.79 2.28 27.55
CA LEU A 293 -3.72 1.02 28.28
C LEU A 293 -3.41 1.26 29.75
N SER A 294 -3.89 0.36 30.62
CA SER A 294 -3.44 0.31 32.00
C SER A 294 -1.93 -0.04 32.06
N PRO A 295 -1.21 0.29 33.13
CA PRO A 295 0.22 -0.05 33.26
C PRO A 295 0.52 -1.53 33.05
N LEU A 296 -0.33 -2.42 33.55
CA LEU A 296 -0.20 -3.87 33.39
C LEU A 296 -0.38 -4.31 31.94
N ALA A 297 -1.43 -3.81 31.25
CA ALA A 297 -1.66 -4.12 29.85
C ALA A 297 -0.54 -3.58 28.95
N ASN A 298 0.03 -2.41 29.31
CA ASN A 298 1.16 -1.83 28.59
C ASN A 298 2.44 -2.66 28.75
N ALA A 299 2.71 -3.22 29.93
CA ALA A 299 3.81 -4.13 30.15
C ALA A 299 3.67 -5.41 29.30
N LEU A 300 2.49 -6.00 29.23
CA LEU A 300 2.19 -7.14 28.36
C LEU A 300 2.39 -6.82 26.87
N LEU A 301 1.95 -5.63 26.41
CA LEU A 301 2.17 -5.18 25.05
C LEU A 301 3.66 -5.07 24.70
N LYS A 302 4.48 -4.50 25.61
CA LYS A 302 5.94 -4.38 25.43
C LYS A 302 6.61 -5.75 25.29
N VAL A 303 6.22 -6.74 26.10
CA VAL A 303 6.73 -8.11 26.02
C VAL A 303 6.33 -8.76 24.68
N TRP A 304 5.11 -8.54 24.23
CA TRP A 304 4.63 -9.10 22.96
C TRP A 304 5.32 -8.46 21.74
N LYS A 305 5.53 -7.13 21.72
CA LYS A 305 6.27 -6.44 20.63
C LYS A 305 7.72 -6.93 20.50
N LYS A 306 8.36 -7.35 21.60
CA LYS A 306 9.73 -7.89 21.58
C LYS A 306 9.83 -9.32 21.02
N ARG A 307 8.70 -10.04 20.92
CA ARG A 307 8.64 -11.43 20.41
C ARG A 307 8.23 -11.54 18.94
N LYS A 308 7.95 -10.42 18.31
CA LYS A 308 7.68 -10.27 16.86
C LYS A 308 8.90 -9.71 16.14
#